data_54893ef4cf915e6a5419a5636e8bb0b9
#
_entry.id   54893ef4cf915e6a5419a5636e8bb0b9
#
_cell.length_a   1.000
_cell.length_b   1.000
_cell.length_c   1.000
_cell.angle_alpha   90.00
_cell.angle_beta   90.00
_cell.angle_gamma   90.00
#
_symmetry.space_group_name_H-M   'P 1'
#
loop_
_entity.id
_entity.type
_entity.pdbx_description
1 polymer ?
#
loop_
_entity_poly.entity_id
_entity_poly.type
_entity_poly.pdbx_seq_one_letter_code
_entity_poly.pdbx_strand_id
1 'polypeptide(L)'
;MNKALIVILSTVAIDAIGAGLIFPILPELLIEVTGGGDIGFLYGVMLAVYAVMQFVFSPVLGALSDRFGRRPVLLLSLAGTLLDYLVMAFSPLGWVLVVGRALAGITSANMAVASAYITDITPAEQRAKRFGTVGAVMSLGFIIGPIIGGVMGAWWLRSPFLVAALFNGLNFFIALFVLPESRKSSPGTFAFKELNPLAPLVWLWNFKPLLPLVTVYVVFGLVAAIPGTIWVLYGAERFGWDSVHMGLSLSVFGISGALAQAFLVGPLSRRFGDLGTLMIGVFFDTLAYGSMAFANQSWMGYAVAPLFALGGVAMPALQSLVTSRVSDDQQGQLQGVLASLMSLAGIVAPVLTTAVFFSTKSLWIGTIWLVGAALYLLASPLFATVSAPKTEANDG
;
A
#
# COMPACT_ATOMS: atom_id res chain seq x y z
N MET A 1 -5.74 -21.76 -18.71
CA MET A 1 -4.85 -20.94 -17.86
C MET A 1 -3.77 -21.87 -17.31
N ASN A 2 -2.50 -21.49 -17.33
CA ASN A 2 -1.39 -22.31 -16.82
C ASN A 2 -1.58 -22.51 -15.30
N LYS A 3 -1.41 -23.75 -14.79
CA LYS A 3 -1.55 -24.07 -13.35
C LYS A 3 -0.70 -23.16 -12.47
N ALA A 4 0.53 -22.86 -12.88
CA ALA A 4 1.42 -21.94 -12.18
C ALA A 4 0.82 -20.53 -12.05
N LEU A 5 0.20 -20.00 -13.10
CA LEU A 5 -0.44 -18.69 -13.07
C LEU A 5 -1.63 -18.65 -12.10
N ILE A 6 -2.41 -19.74 -12.00
CA ILE A 6 -3.51 -19.82 -11.05
C ILE A 6 -2.97 -19.75 -9.62
N VAL A 7 -1.92 -20.52 -9.30
CA VAL A 7 -1.30 -20.50 -7.96
C VAL A 7 -0.77 -19.11 -7.61
N ILE A 8 -0.08 -18.45 -8.54
CA ILE A 8 0.45 -17.10 -8.30
C ILE A 8 -0.68 -16.08 -8.09
N LEU A 9 -1.74 -16.13 -8.90
CA LEU A 9 -2.89 -15.24 -8.72
C LEU A 9 -3.63 -15.52 -7.41
N SER A 10 -3.72 -16.79 -6.98
CA SER A 10 -4.26 -17.15 -5.66
C SER A 10 -3.40 -16.58 -4.53
N THR A 11 -2.07 -16.65 -4.65
CA THR A 11 -1.16 -16.05 -3.67
C THR A 11 -1.41 -14.54 -3.54
N VAL A 12 -1.47 -13.83 -4.66
CA VAL A 12 -1.75 -12.38 -4.67
C VAL A 12 -3.13 -12.07 -4.08
N ALA A 13 -4.15 -12.87 -4.41
CA ALA A 13 -5.50 -12.71 -3.86
C ALA A 13 -5.52 -12.87 -2.35
N ILE A 14 -4.93 -13.96 -1.84
CA ILE A 14 -4.90 -14.27 -0.41
C ILE A 14 -4.09 -13.23 0.36
N ASP A 15 -2.97 -12.76 -0.17
CA ASP A 15 -2.19 -11.68 0.43
C ASP A 15 -3.00 -10.37 0.52
N ALA A 16 -3.70 -9.99 -0.55
CA ALA A 16 -4.52 -8.77 -0.56
C ALA A 16 -5.73 -8.87 0.39
N ILE A 17 -6.40 -10.03 0.43
CA ILE A 17 -7.49 -10.30 1.38
C ILE A 17 -6.95 -10.25 2.81
N GLY A 18 -5.83 -10.90 3.07
CA GLY A 18 -5.21 -10.95 4.39
C GLY A 18 -4.78 -9.57 4.90
N ALA A 19 -4.16 -8.75 4.04
CA ALA A 19 -3.81 -7.38 4.38
C ALA A 19 -5.09 -6.56 4.72
N GLY A 20 -6.11 -6.64 3.88
CA GLY A 20 -7.37 -5.94 4.10
C GLY A 20 -8.13 -6.37 5.35
N LEU A 21 -8.07 -7.64 5.68
CA LEU A 21 -8.73 -8.27 6.84
C LEU A 21 -8.20 -7.75 8.18
N ILE A 22 -6.90 -7.42 8.26
CA ILE A 22 -6.26 -6.95 9.50
C ILE A 22 -6.77 -5.56 9.90
N PHE A 23 -6.96 -4.66 8.94
CA PHE A 23 -7.24 -3.25 9.21
C PHE A 23 -8.41 -3.00 10.15
N PRO A 24 -9.62 -3.58 9.97
CA PRO A 24 -10.78 -3.28 10.80
C PRO A 24 -10.65 -3.80 12.24
N ILE A 25 -9.83 -4.81 12.49
CA ILE A 25 -9.75 -5.52 13.77
C ILE A 25 -8.47 -5.23 14.56
N LEU A 26 -7.44 -4.66 13.92
CA LEU A 26 -6.16 -4.42 14.58
C LEU A 26 -6.26 -3.52 15.83
N PRO A 27 -7.00 -2.39 15.84
CA PRO A 27 -7.13 -1.58 17.04
C PRO A 27 -7.79 -2.33 18.20
N GLU A 28 -8.87 -3.09 17.93
CA GLU A 28 -9.55 -3.88 18.97
C GLU A 28 -8.65 -4.97 19.55
N LEU A 29 -7.85 -5.65 18.69
CA LEU A 29 -6.86 -6.61 19.14
C LEU A 29 -5.81 -5.96 20.04
N LEU A 30 -5.35 -4.76 19.72
CA LEU A 30 -4.39 -4.05 20.55
C LEU A 30 -4.97 -3.63 21.89
N ILE A 31 -6.23 -3.18 21.92
CA ILE A 31 -6.94 -2.90 23.17
C ILE A 31 -7.03 -4.16 24.05
N GLU A 32 -7.37 -5.31 23.45
CA GLU A 32 -7.44 -6.60 24.16
C GLU A 32 -6.10 -6.97 24.79
N VAL A 33 -5.00 -6.93 24.02
CA VAL A 33 -3.67 -7.38 24.50
C VAL A 33 -2.98 -6.39 25.43
N THR A 34 -3.40 -5.10 25.42
CA THR A 34 -2.88 -4.06 26.33
C THR A 34 -3.74 -3.87 27.57
N GLY A 35 -4.87 -4.57 27.66
CA GLY A 35 -5.80 -4.42 28.78
C GLY A 35 -6.50 -3.05 28.83
N GLY A 36 -6.73 -2.41 27.69
CA GLY A 36 -7.40 -1.11 27.59
C GLY A 36 -6.49 0.11 27.72
N GLY A 37 -5.17 -0.08 27.63
CA GLY A 37 -4.19 1.01 27.62
C GLY A 37 -4.18 1.84 26.35
N ASP A 38 -3.37 2.91 26.33
CA ASP A 38 -3.16 3.72 25.12
C ASP A 38 -2.47 2.88 24.03
N ILE A 39 -3.21 2.63 22.96
CA ILE A 39 -2.74 1.82 21.81
C ILE A 39 -2.03 2.65 20.75
N GLY A 40 -2.06 4.00 20.84
CA GLY A 40 -1.62 4.88 19.74
C GLY A 40 -0.19 4.62 19.29
N PHE A 41 0.73 4.56 20.23
CA PHE A 41 2.12 4.27 19.93
C PHE A 41 2.31 2.85 19.38
N LEU A 42 1.70 1.85 20.02
CA LEU A 42 1.82 0.45 19.60
C LEU A 42 1.23 0.22 18.20
N TYR A 43 0.09 0.84 17.90
CA TYR A 43 -0.53 0.79 16.58
C TYR A 43 0.39 1.35 15.49
N GLY A 44 0.93 2.56 15.71
CA GLY A 44 1.88 3.18 14.78
C GLY A 44 3.15 2.34 14.59
N VAL A 45 3.70 1.79 15.68
CA VAL A 45 4.88 0.91 15.65
C VAL A 45 4.62 -0.37 14.85
N MET A 46 3.48 -1.02 15.03
CA MET A 46 3.14 -2.24 14.28
C MET A 46 3.10 -2.03 12.77
N LEU A 47 2.51 -0.91 12.33
CA LEU A 47 2.49 -0.56 10.91
C LEU A 47 3.88 -0.20 10.39
N ALA A 48 4.63 0.60 11.16
CA ALA A 48 5.97 1.05 10.77
C ALA A 48 6.98 -0.11 10.75
N VAL A 49 6.99 -0.99 11.74
CA VAL A 49 7.92 -2.13 11.81
C VAL A 49 7.75 -3.05 10.60
N TYR A 50 6.52 -3.37 10.24
CA TYR A 50 6.24 -4.15 9.04
C TYR A 50 6.82 -3.46 7.78
N ALA A 51 6.53 -2.17 7.61
CA ALA A 51 6.98 -1.39 6.45
C ALA A 51 8.52 -1.24 6.41
N VAL A 52 9.18 -1.03 7.55
CA VAL A 52 10.65 -0.95 7.65
C VAL A 52 11.28 -2.27 7.23
N MET A 53 10.80 -3.39 7.80
CA MET A 53 11.34 -4.70 7.47
C MET A 53 11.11 -5.06 6.01
N GLN A 54 9.92 -4.77 5.48
CA GLN A 54 9.62 -4.97 4.06
C GLN A 54 10.56 -4.14 3.17
N PHE A 55 10.78 -2.87 3.49
CA PHE A 55 11.65 -1.99 2.73
C PHE A 55 13.10 -2.49 2.69
N VAL A 56 13.63 -2.89 3.85
CA VAL A 56 15.01 -3.36 3.98
C VAL A 56 15.21 -4.71 3.30
N PHE A 57 14.27 -5.64 3.49
CA PHE A 57 14.43 -7.03 3.05
C PHE A 57 13.89 -7.33 1.65
N SER A 58 13.04 -6.47 1.07
CA SER A 58 12.49 -6.67 -0.27
C SER A 58 13.57 -6.80 -1.36
N PRO A 59 14.61 -5.94 -1.43
CA PRO A 59 15.72 -6.13 -2.36
C PRO A 59 16.51 -7.43 -2.10
N VAL A 60 16.69 -7.78 -0.84
CA VAL A 60 17.39 -9.02 -0.44
C VAL A 60 16.63 -10.24 -0.94
N LEU A 61 15.32 -10.30 -0.70
CA LEU A 61 14.47 -11.40 -1.15
C LEU A 61 14.36 -11.44 -2.66
N GLY A 62 14.34 -10.28 -3.35
CA GLY A 62 14.43 -10.18 -4.79
C GLY A 62 15.70 -10.83 -5.32
N ALA A 63 16.87 -10.45 -4.80
CA ALA A 63 18.16 -11.01 -5.19
C ALA A 63 18.28 -12.51 -4.83
N LEU A 64 17.76 -12.94 -3.68
CA LEU A 64 17.67 -14.37 -3.33
C LEU A 64 16.82 -15.14 -4.34
N SER A 65 15.70 -14.57 -4.79
CA SER A 65 14.82 -15.19 -5.77
C SER A 65 15.46 -15.28 -7.17
N ASP A 66 16.33 -14.32 -7.50
CA ASP A 66 17.13 -14.38 -8.72
C ASP A 66 18.19 -15.48 -8.69
N ARG A 67 18.77 -15.73 -7.54
CA ARG A 67 19.86 -16.69 -7.35
C ARG A 67 19.38 -18.12 -7.11
N PHE A 68 18.43 -18.30 -6.19
CA PHE A 68 17.97 -19.62 -5.73
C PHE A 68 16.72 -20.11 -6.46
N GLY A 69 16.10 -19.25 -7.27
CA GLY A 69 14.84 -19.49 -7.94
C GLY A 69 13.67 -18.76 -7.25
N ARG A 70 12.60 -18.57 -8.00
CA ARG A 70 11.40 -17.86 -7.55
C ARG A 70 10.62 -18.64 -6.51
N ARG A 71 10.47 -19.95 -6.74
CA ARG A 71 9.65 -20.84 -5.92
C ARG A 71 10.11 -20.92 -4.45
N PRO A 72 11.40 -21.15 -4.10
CA PRO A 72 11.85 -21.22 -2.72
C PRO A 72 11.58 -19.93 -1.94
N VAL A 73 11.80 -18.77 -2.56
CA VAL A 73 11.58 -17.47 -1.90
C VAL A 73 10.10 -17.19 -1.71
N LEU A 74 9.25 -17.56 -2.69
CA LEU A 74 7.80 -17.45 -2.55
C LEU A 74 7.28 -18.33 -1.40
N LEU A 75 7.77 -19.57 -1.30
CA LEU A 75 7.41 -20.48 -0.19
C LEU A 75 7.87 -19.94 1.16
N LEU A 76 9.07 -19.35 1.24
CA LEU A 76 9.55 -18.68 2.44
C LEU A 76 8.62 -17.52 2.85
N SER A 77 8.20 -16.72 1.88
CA SER A 77 7.29 -15.60 2.11
C SER A 77 5.92 -16.06 2.60
N LEU A 78 5.36 -17.11 1.98
CA LEU A 78 4.10 -17.70 2.42
C LEU A 78 4.18 -18.30 3.83
N ALA A 79 5.30 -18.97 4.15
CA ALA A 79 5.53 -19.52 5.50
C ALA A 79 5.63 -18.40 6.55
N GLY A 80 6.32 -17.30 6.23
CA GLY A 80 6.41 -16.13 7.12
C GLY A 80 5.07 -15.46 7.36
N THR A 81 4.27 -15.30 6.31
CA THR A 81 2.91 -14.75 6.42
C THR A 81 1.98 -15.67 7.23
N LEU A 82 2.07 -16.99 7.02
CA LEU A 82 1.34 -17.97 7.82
C LEU A 82 1.70 -17.85 9.31
N LEU A 83 2.99 -17.77 9.62
CA LEU A 83 3.46 -17.64 10.99
C LEU A 83 2.96 -16.34 11.64
N ASP A 84 2.98 -15.23 10.92
CA ASP A 84 2.44 -13.97 11.41
C ASP A 84 0.95 -14.06 11.74
N TYR A 85 0.13 -14.63 10.86
CA TYR A 85 -1.30 -14.82 11.16
C TYR A 85 -1.53 -15.71 12.38
N LEU A 86 -0.72 -16.76 12.58
CA LEU A 86 -0.80 -17.59 13.79
C LEU A 86 -0.39 -16.79 15.02
N VAL A 87 0.66 -15.97 14.94
CA VAL A 87 1.06 -15.06 16.03
C VAL A 87 -0.06 -14.10 16.37
N MET A 88 -0.69 -13.46 15.37
CA MET A 88 -1.82 -12.55 15.55
C MET A 88 -3.04 -13.25 16.17
N ALA A 89 -3.29 -14.52 15.81
CA ALA A 89 -4.40 -15.30 16.33
C ALA A 89 -4.22 -15.73 17.79
N PHE A 90 -3.01 -16.07 18.21
CA PHE A 90 -2.77 -16.74 19.50
C PHE A 90 -2.01 -15.93 20.52
N SER A 91 -1.31 -14.86 20.13
CA SER A 91 -0.52 -14.09 21.10
C SER A 91 -1.39 -13.28 22.06
N PRO A 92 -1.15 -13.38 23.37
CA PRO A 92 -1.76 -12.53 24.37
C PRO A 92 -0.94 -11.25 24.64
N LEU A 93 0.24 -11.09 24.02
CA LEU A 93 1.22 -10.05 24.36
C LEU A 93 1.48 -9.12 23.17
N GLY A 94 1.34 -7.82 23.36
CA GLY A 94 1.51 -6.82 22.30
C GLY A 94 2.91 -6.83 21.67
N TRP A 95 3.99 -7.05 22.45
CA TRP A 95 5.34 -7.11 21.89
C TRP A 95 5.56 -8.32 20.97
N VAL A 96 4.87 -9.45 21.24
CA VAL A 96 4.93 -10.63 20.36
C VAL A 96 4.25 -10.34 19.02
N LEU A 97 3.16 -9.55 19.02
CA LEU A 97 2.53 -9.07 17.80
C LEU A 97 3.50 -8.21 16.98
N VAL A 98 4.28 -7.33 17.64
CA VAL A 98 5.31 -6.52 16.95
C VAL A 98 6.38 -7.41 16.31
N VAL A 99 6.83 -8.46 17.01
CA VAL A 99 7.79 -9.45 16.47
C VAL A 99 7.17 -10.18 15.26
N GLY A 100 5.91 -10.59 15.36
CA GLY A 100 5.17 -11.18 14.22
C GLY A 100 5.16 -10.26 13.01
N ARG A 101 4.82 -8.98 13.19
CA ARG A 101 4.86 -7.96 12.13
C ARG A 101 6.26 -7.77 11.54
N ALA A 102 7.30 -7.82 12.37
CA ALA A 102 8.68 -7.75 11.89
C ALA A 102 9.02 -8.97 11.01
N LEU A 103 8.70 -10.17 11.45
CA LEU A 103 8.90 -11.40 10.67
C LEU A 103 8.12 -11.39 9.35
N ALA A 104 6.85 -10.96 9.40
CA ALA A 104 6.05 -10.79 8.20
C ALA A 104 6.67 -9.77 7.23
N GLY A 105 7.19 -8.64 7.73
CA GLY A 105 7.89 -7.66 6.92
C GLY A 105 9.16 -8.22 6.28
N ILE A 106 9.98 -8.96 7.05
CA ILE A 106 11.20 -9.63 6.55
C ILE A 106 10.86 -10.59 5.41
N THR A 107 9.76 -11.31 5.50
CA THR A 107 9.37 -12.33 4.52
C THR A 107 8.42 -11.82 3.43
N SER A 108 8.02 -10.56 3.44
CA SER A 108 7.00 -10.00 2.55
C SER A 108 7.53 -9.70 1.14
N ALA A 109 7.97 -10.75 0.44
CA ALA A 109 8.40 -10.65 -0.95
C ALA A 109 7.34 -11.15 -1.95
N ASN A 110 6.17 -11.60 -1.48
CA ASN A 110 5.16 -12.27 -2.31
C ASN A 110 4.88 -11.49 -3.59
N MET A 111 4.63 -10.18 -3.51
CA MET A 111 4.28 -9.38 -4.68
C MET A 111 5.44 -9.19 -5.63
N ALA A 112 6.66 -8.94 -5.11
CA ALA A 112 7.85 -8.75 -5.94
C ALA A 112 8.21 -10.06 -6.67
N VAL A 113 8.21 -11.18 -5.93
CA VAL A 113 8.53 -12.50 -6.50
C VAL A 113 7.41 -12.99 -7.43
N ALA A 114 6.13 -12.75 -7.09
CA ALA A 114 5.00 -13.09 -7.97
C ALA A 114 5.07 -12.31 -9.29
N SER A 115 5.40 -11.02 -9.24
CA SER A 115 5.57 -10.19 -10.44
C SER A 115 6.72 -10.69 -11.31
N ALA A 116 7.86 -11.05 -10.70
CA ALA A 116 9.00 -11.62 -11.40
C ALA A 116 8.63 -12.99 -12.01
N TYR A 117 7.95 -13.86 -11.25
CA TYR A 117 7.49 -15.16 -11.74
C TYR A 117 6.55 -15.02 -12.94
N ILE A 118 5.56 -14.11 -12.87
CA ILE A 118 4.64 -13.82 -13.99
C ILE A 118 5.42 -13.34 -15.20
N THR A 119 6.43 -12.50 -15.02
CA THR A 119 7.29 -12.02 -16.10
C THR A 119 8.05 -13.16 -16.76
N ASP A 120 8.57 -14.10 -15.96
CA ASP A 120 9.34 -15.25 -16.44
C ASP A 120 8.49 -16.22 -17.30
N ILE A 121 7.20 -16.40 -16.94
CA ILE A 121 6.31 -17.35 -17.64
C ILE A 121 5.43 -16.72 -18.72
N THR A 122 5.52 -15.39 -18.94
CA THR A 122 4.61 -14.67 -19.84
C THR A 122 5.36 -13.99 -20.98
N PRO A 123 5.00 -14.27 -22.25
CA PRO A 123 5.51 -13.52 -23.40
C PRO A 123 5.31 -12.01 -23.25
N ALA A 124 6.22 -11.21 -23.81
CA ALA A 124 6.25 -9.76 -23.64
C ALA A 124 4.91 -9.09 -24.02
N GLU A 125 4.27 -9.54 -25.09
CA GLU A 125 3.03 -9.00 -25.64
C GLU A 125 1.83 -9.20 -24.70
N GLN A 126 1.90 -10.19 -23.78
CA GLN A 126 0.83 -10.53 -22.86
C GLN A 126 1.06 -10.00 -21.44
N ARG A 127 2.24 -9.46 -21.14
CA ARG A 127 2.62 -9.00 -19.78
C ARG A 127 1.66 -7.95 -19.26
N ALA A 128 1.35 -6.93 -20.05
CA ALA A 128 0.42 -5.86 -19.66
C ALA A 128 -0.95 -6.41 -19.22
N LYS A 129 -1.50 -7.38 -20.00
CA LYS A 129 -2.76 -8.04 -19.66
C LYS A 129 -2.65 -8.84 -18.36
N ARG A 130 -1.53 -9.52 -18.10
CA ARG A 130 -1.33 -10.30 -16.87
C ARG A 130 -1.20 -9.39 -15.65
N PHE A 131 -0.43 -8.33 -15.75
CA PHE A 131 -0.33 -7.34 -14.65
C PHE A 131 -1.66 -6.63 -14.39
N GLY A 132 -2.46 -6.35 -15.43
CA GLY A 132 -3.83 -5.88 -15.25
C GLY A 132 -4.70 -6.87 -14.46
N THR A 133 -4.55 -8.18 -14.72
CA THR A 133 -5.25 -9.22 -13.93
C THR A 133 -4.79 -9.22 -12.48
N VAL A 134 -3.48 -9.09 -12.22
CA VAL A 134 -2.91 -8.99 -10.85
C VAL A 134 -3.50 -7.79 -10.12
N GLY A 135 -3.54 -6.62 -10.76
CA GLY A 135 -4.13 -5.42 -10.18
C GLY A 135 -5.62 -5.58 -9.84
N ALA A 136 -6.39 -6.21 -10.74
CA ALA A 136 -7.80 -6.50 -10.48
C ALA A 136 -8.00 -7.46 -9.29
N VAL A 137 -7.18 -8.51 -9.21
CA VAL A 137 -7.20 -9.48 -8.10
C VAL A 137 -6.85 -8.81 -6.78
N MET A 138 -5.83 -7.96 -6.76
CA MET A 138 -5.47 -7.16 -5.58
C MET A 138 -6.61 -6.25 -5.13
N SER A 139 -7.20 -5.51 -6.06
CA SER A 139 -8.32 -4.61 -5.75
C SER A 139 -9.51 -5.37 -5.15
N LEU A 140 -9.86 -6.53 -5.72
CA LEU A 140 -10.91 -7.39 -5.17
C LEU A 140 -10.55 -7.89 -3.76
N GLY A 141 -9.29 -8.27 -3.53
CA GLY A 141 -8.82 -8.68 -2.21
C GLY A 141 -8.95 -7.57 -1.16
N PHE A 142 -8.60 -6.35 -1.50
CA PHE A 142 -8.74 -5.18 -0.62
C PHE A 142 -10.20 -4.75 -0.39
N ILE A 143 -11.14 -5.16 -1.26
CA ILE A 143 -12.58 -4.96 -1.04
C ILE A 143 -13.14 -6.05 -0.13
N ILE A 144 -12.81 -7.31 -0.40
CA ILE A 144 -13.36 -8.47 0.29
C ILE A 144 -12.74 -8.65 1.69
N GLY A 145 -11.43 -8.38 1.81
CA GLY A 145 -10.69 -8.54 3.07
C GLY A 145 -11.33 -7.84 4.26
N PRO A 146 -11.57 -6.52 4.20
CA PRO A 146 -12.19 -5.79 5.29
C PRO A 146 -13.60 -6.28 5.65
N ILE A 147 -14.40 -6.75 4.67
CA ILE A 147 -15.72 -7.34 4.96
C ILE A 147 -15.56 -8.61 5.79
N ILE A 148 -14.69 -9.52 5.36
CA ILE A 148 -14.41 -10.75 6.10
C ILE A 148 -13.88 -10.40 7.49
N GLY A 149 -12.90 -9.50 7.58
CA GLY A 149 -12.31 -9.06 8.84
C GLY A 149 -13.34 -8.49 9.79
N GLY A 150 -14.18 -7.57 9.32
CA GLY A 150 -15.21 -6.93 10.13
C GLY A 150 -16.28 -7.90 10.60
N VAL A 151 -16.86 -8.70 9.69
CA VAL A 151 -17.95 -9.65 10.04
C VAL A 151 -17.46 -10.76 10.97
N MET A 152 -16.30 -11.34 10.67
CA MET A 152 -15.76 -12.41 11.50
C MET A 152 -15.21 -11.88 12.83
N GLY A 153 -14.57 -10.69 12.81
CA GLY A 153 -14.06 -10.04 14.01
C GLY A 153 -15.15 -9.71 15.02
N ALA A 154 -16.34 -9.32 14.55
CA ALA A 154 -17.50 -9.08 15.41
C ALA A 154 -17.99 -10.36 16.12
N TRP A 155 -17.79 -11.54 15.53
CA TRP A 155 -18.18 -12.81 16.14
C TRP A 155 -17.13 -13.31 17.15
N TRP A 156 -15.86 -13.27 16.74
CA TRP A 156 -14.70 -13.55 17.58
C TRP A 156 -13.49 -12.81 17.03
N LEU A 157 -12.93 -11.89 17.80
CA LEU A 157 -11.92 -10.92 17.38
C LEU A 157 -10.70 -11.57 16.67
N ARG A 158 -10.34 -12.79 17.07
CA ARG A 158 -9.18 -13.50 16.53
C ARG A 158 -9.49 -14.43 15.35
N SER A 159 -10.78 -14.67 15.07
CA SER A 159 -11.20 -15.58 13.99
C SER A 159 -10.72 -15.17 12.60
N PRO A 160 -10.65 -13.88 12.21
CA PRO A 160 -10.15 -13.48 10.90
C PRO A 160 -8.70 -13.91 10.66
N PHE A 161 -7.87 -13.85 11.70
CA PHE A 161 -6.47 -14.29 11.59
C PHE A 161 -6.33 -15.80 11.38
N LEU A 162 -7.19 -16.59 12.02
CA LEU A 162 -7.22 -18.05 11.81
C LEU A 162 -7.65 -18.41 10.40
N VAL A 163 -8.65 -17.70 9.86
CA VAL A 163 -9.09 -17.89 8.48
C VAL A 163 -7.99 -17.49 7.50
N ALA A 164 -7.32 -16.37 7.73
CA ALA A 164 -6.17 -15.94 6.93
C ALA A 164 -5.02 -16.97 7.01
N ALA A 165 -4.72 -17.49 8.21
CA ALA A 165 -3.73 -18.55 8.40
C ALA A 165 -4.10 -19.82 7.63
N LEU A 166 -5.38 -20.24 7.67
CA LEU A 166 -5.86 -21.41 6.96
C LEU A 166 -5.70 -21.24 5.44
N PHE A 167 -6.20 -20.13 4.88
CA PHE A 167 -6.08 -19.88 3.43
C PHE A 167 -4.65 -19.74 2.99
N ASN A 168 -3.81 -19.04 3.77
CA ASN A 168 -2.39 -18.88 3.46
C ASN A 168 -1.66 -20.23 3.56
N GLY A 169 -1.96 -21.03 4.59
CA GLY A 169 -1.42 -22.37 4.75
C GLY A 169 -1.81 -23.31 3.60
N LEU A 170 -3.08 -23.30 3.20
CA LEU A 170 -3.54 -24.05 2.03
C LEU A 170 -2.79 -23.60 0.76
N ASN A 171 -2.63 -22.30 0.56
CA ASN A 171 -1.90 -21.75 -0.58
C ASN A 171 -0.42 -22.14 -0.54
N PHE A 172 0.21 -22.15 0.65
CA PHE A 172 1.56 -22.63 0.84
C PHE A 172 1.71 -24.09 0.38
N PHE A 173 0.82 -24.98 0.82
CA PHE A 173 0.87 -26.38 0.42
C PHE A 173 0.56 -26.57 -1.08
N ILE A 174 -0.39 -25.81 -1.64
CA ILE A 174 -0.66 -25.85 -3.08
C ILE A 174 0.58 -25.38 -3.85
N ALA A 175 1.21 -24.27 -3.43
CA ALA A 175 2.44 -23.79 -4.06
C ALA A 175 3.58 -24.80 -3.91
N LEU A 176 3.71 -25.45 -2.76
CA LEU A 176 4.74 -26.47 -2.49
C LEU A 176 4.64 -27.66 -3.46
N PHE A 177 3.44 -28.11 -3.80
CA PHE A 177 3.26 -29.31 -4.63
C PHE A 177 2.99 -29.00 -6.10
N VAL A 178 2.43 -27.84 -6.43
CA VAL A 178 1.94 -27.51 -7.77
C VAL A 178 2.81 -26.48 -8.51
N LEU A 179 3.49 -25.58 -7.77
CA LEU A 179 4.23 -24.51 -8.39
C LEU A 179 5.58 -25.00 -8.91
N PRO A 180 5.85 -25.02 -10.24
CA PRO A 180 7.16 -25.34 -10.78
C PRO A 180 8.13 -24.17 -10.54
N GLU A 181 9.43 -24.43 -10.66
CA GLU A 181 10.41 -23.34 -10.70
C GLU A 181 10.35 -22.64 -12.07
N SER A 182 10.27 -21.30 -12.07
CA SER A 182 10.23 -20.52 -13.32
C SER A 182 11.61 -20.12 -13.81
N ARG A 183 12.58 -20.05 -12.91
CA ARG A 183 13.95 -19.62 -13.22
C ARG A 183 14.97 -20.64 -12.76
N LYS A 184 15.83 -21.09 -13.67
CA LYS A 184 16.99 -21.90 -13.29
C LYS A 184 17.95 -21.05 -12.47
N SER A 185 18.41 -21.60 -11.33
CA SER A 185 19.40 -20.93 -10.48
C SER A 185 20.62 -20.53 -11.31
N SER A 186 20.99 -19.26 -11.25
CA SER A 186 22.20 -18.76 -11.89
C SER A 186 23.24 -18.50 -10.83
N PRO A 187 24.47 -19.03 -10.92
CA PRO A 187 25.56 -18.72 -10.00
C PRO A 187 26.08 -17.30 -10.26
N GLY A 188 25.26 -16.28 -9.98
CA GLY A 188 25.69 -14.88 -10.02
C GLY A 188 26.45 -14.50 -8.74
N THR A 189 27.42 -13.60 -8.84
CA THR A 189 28.07 -12.98 -7.69
C THR A 189 27.08 -12.08 -6.97
N PHE A 190 26.92 -12.26 -5.68
CA PHE A 190 26.07 -11.44 -4.84
C PHE A 190 26.76 -10.08 -4.62
N ALA A 191 26.33 -9.04 -5.33
CA ALA A 191 26.84 -7.70 -5.11
C ALA A 191 26.02 -7.03 -3.99
N PHE A 192 26.58 -6.93 -2.81
CA PHE A 192 25.96 -6.24 -1.65
C PHE A 192 25.50 -4.81 -1.97
N LYS A 193 26.11 -4.17 -2.95
CA LYS A 193 25.75 -2.82 -3.40
C LYS A 193 24.35 -2.76 -4.04
N GLU A 194 23.89 -3.87 -4.63
CA GLU A 194 22.55 -3.97 -5.25
C GLU A 194 21.44 -4.15 -4.21
N LEU A 195 21.79 -4.49 -2.96
CA LEU A 195 20.86 -4.66 -1.85
C LEU A 195 20.51 -3.35 -1.13
N ASN A 196 21.13 -2.23 -1.50
CA ASN A 196 20.87 -0.95 -0.85
C ASN A 196 19.55 -0.34 -1.37
N PRO A 197 18.46 -0.34 -0.58
CA PRO A 197 17.17 0.20 -1.00
C PRO A 197 17.19 1.73 -1.18
N LEU A 198 18.24 2.40 -0.68
CA LEU A 198 18.44 3.85 -0.82
C LEU A 198 19.29 4.22 -2.05
N ALA A 199 19.89 3.24 -2.73
CA ALA A 199 20.73 3.51 -3.89
C ALA A 199 20.03 4.33 -5.00
N PRO A 200 18.74 4.12 -5.31
CA PRO A 200 18.03 4.94 -6.28
C PRO A 200 17.93 6.41 -5.89
N LEU A 201 17.93 6.75 -4.59
CA LEU A 201 17.82 8.14 -4.12
C LEU A 201 19.08 8.95 -4.43
N VAL A 202 20.26 8.29 -4.50
CA VAL A 202 21.52 8.95 -4.89
C VAL A 202 21.43 9.43 -6.33
N TRP A 203 20.80 8.67 -7.21
CA TRP A 203 20.59 9.08 -8.60
C TRP A 203 19.73 10.35 -8.70
N LEU A 204 18.67 10.46 -7.90
CA LEU A 204 17.79 11.64 -7.87
C LEU A 204 18.56 12.94 -7.58
N TRP A 205 19.58 12.88 -6.74
CA TRP A 205 20.39 14.07 -6.38
C TRP A 205 21.09 14.69 -7.59
N ASN A 206 21.35 13.88 -8.61
CA ASN A 206 21.94 14.34 -9.87
C ASN A 206 20.89 14.91 -10.84
N PHE A 207 19.57 14.72 -10.55
CA PHE A 207 18.46 15.15 -11.41
C PHE A 207 17.64 16.26 -10.75
N LYS A 208 18.26 17.40 -10.49
CA LYS A 208 17.63 18.57 -9.83
C LYS A 208 16.29 19.02 -10.45
N PRO A 209 16.06 18.98 -11.80
CA PRO A 209 14.80 19.37 -12.40
C PRO A 209 13.60 18.50 -11.98
N LEU A 210 13.83 17.26 -11.50
CA LEU A 210 12.78 16.37 -11.02
C LEU A 210 12.38 16.62 -9.55
N LEU A 211 13.20 17.34 -8.78
CA LEU A 211 12.98 17.54 -7.34
C LEU A 211 11.59 18.10 -7.00
N PRO A 212 11.04 19.12 -7.70
CA PRO A 212 9.70 19.62 -7.38
C PRO A 212 8.62 18.55 -7.57
N LEU A 213 8.65 17.80 -8.69
CA LEU A 213 7.71 16.73 -8.98
C LEU A 213 7.80 15.58 -7.99
N VAL A 214 9.03 15.20 -7.65
CA VAL A 214 9.29 14.15 -6.66
C VAL A 214 8.85 14.61 -5.27
N THR A 215 9.03 15.87 -4.92
CA THR A 215 8.50 16.43 -3.66
C THR A 215 6.99 16.33 -3.61
N VAL A 216 6.29 16.71 -4.69
CA VAL A 216 4.84 16.52 -4.81
C VAL A 216 4.47 15.04 -4.62
N TYR A 217 5.21 14.13 -5.27
CA TYR A 217 4.98 12.69 -5.17
C TYR A 217 5.11 12.17 -3.72
N VAL A 218 6.10 12.64 -2.98
CA VAL A 218 6.29 12.31 -1.55
C VAL A 218 5.15 12.87 -0.70
N VAL A 219 4.76 14.13 -0.92
CA VAL A 219 3.62 14.73 -0.20
C VAL A 219 2.36 13.91 -0.44
N PHE A 220 2.08 13.51 -1.69
CA PHE A 220 0.96 12.62 -1.99
C PHE A 220 1.06 11.30 -1.24
N GLY A 221 2.23 10.67 -1.19
CA GLY A 221 2.45 9.44 -0.43
C GLY A 221 2.15 9.59 1.06
N LEU A 222 2.63 10.68 1.67
CA LEU A 222 2.39 10.98 3.09
C LEU A 222 0.90 11.24 3.36
N VAL A 223 0.25 12.05 2.52
CA VAL A 223 -1.17 12.39 2.70
C VAL A 223 -2.05 11.16 2.45
N ALA A 224 -1.81 10.40 1.38
CA ALA A 224 -2.55 9.18 1.07
C ALA A 224 -2.46 8.11 2.18
N ALA A 225 -1.40 8.12 2.98
CA ALA A 225 -1.25 7.22 4.12
C ALA A 225 -2.14 7.60 5.32
N ILE A 226 -2.65 8.83 5.41
CA ILE A 226 -3.51 9.28 6.53
C ILE A 226 -4.79 8.43 6.62
N PRO A 227 -5.63 8.29 5.57
CA PRO A 227 -6.79 7.41 5.64
C PRO A 227 -6.40 5.97 5.95
N GLY A 228 -5.35 5.45 5.31
CA GLY A 228 -4.88 4.08 5.55
C GLY A 228 -4.47 3.81 7.00
N THR A 229 -4.05 4.83 7.73
CA THR A 229 -3.61 4.70 9.13
C THR A 229 -4.74 4.99 10.12
N ILE A 230 -5.51 6.07 9.89
CA ILE A 230 -6.41 6.64 10.91
C ILE A 230 -7.88 6.26 10.70
N TRP A 231 -8.27 5.80 9.51
CA TRP A 231 -9.68 5.54 9.19
C TRP A 231 -10.40 4.73 10.27
N VAL A 232 -9.79 3.62 10.69
CA VAL A 232 -10.38 2.72 11.69
C VAL A 232 -10.43 3.37 13.06
N LEU A 233 -9.32 3.99 13.51
CA LEU A 233 -9.26 4.68 14.80
C LEU A 233 -10.25 5.85 14.86
N TYR A 234 -10.31 6.65 13.79
CA TYR A 234 -11.23 7.79 13.70
C TYR A 234 -12.68 7.33 13.67
N GLY A 235 -13.00 6.29 12.91
CA GLY A 235 -14.34 5.73 12.81
C GLY A 235 -14.85 5.20 14.15
N ALA A 236 -13.99 4.50 14.92
CA ALA A 236 -14.31 4.03 16.25
C ALA A 236 -14.59 5.20 17.21
N GLU A 237 -13.68 6.18 17.27
CA GLU A 237 -13.81 7.30 18.24
C GLU A 237 -14.87 8.33 17.83
N ARG A 238 -15.01 8.61 16.53
CA ARG A 238 -15.92 9.69 16.07
C ARG A 238 -17.34 9.22 15.85
N PHE A 239 -17.51 8.04 15.28
CA PHE A 239 -18.80 7.51 14.85
C PHE A 239 -19.28 6.33 15.70
N GLY A 240 -18.44 5.80 16.60
CA GLY A 240 -18.76 4.60 17.38
C GLY A 240 -18.86 3.35 16.50
N TRP A 241 -18.12 3.29 15.41
CA TRP A 241 -18.14 2.15 14.49
C TRP A 241 -17.54 0.92 15.14
N ASP A 242 -18.26 -0.19 15.00
CA ASP A 242 -17.77 -1.53 15.29
C ASP A 242 -17.01 -2.12 14.09
N SER A 243 -16.47 -3.32 14.25
CA SER A 243 -15.70 -4.01 13.21
C SER A 243 -16.49 -4.20 11.92
N VAL A 244 -17.83 -4.37 11.99
CA VAL A 244 -18.69 -4.53 10.79
C VAL A 244 -18.77 -3.21 10.02
N HIS A 245 -19.07 -2.11 10.69
CA HIS A 245 -19.11 -0.79 10.06
C HIS A 245 -17.75 -0.41 9.47
N MET A 246 -16.64 -0.75 10.17
CA MET A 246 -15.28 -0.57 9.64
C MET A 246 -15.07 -1.34 8.35
N GLY A 247 -15.36 -2.64 8.35
CA GLY A 247 -15.23 -3.49 7.17
C GLY A 247 -16.05 -2.98 5.98
N LEU A 248 -17.31 -2.61 6.21
CA LEU A 248 -18.19 -2.04 5.19
C LEU A 248 -17.66 -0.71 4.64
N SER A 249 -17.21 0.20 5.50
CA SER A 249 -16.69 1.50 5.08
C SER A 249 -15.45 1.37 4.21
N LEU A 250 -14.51 0.51 4.57
CA LEU A 250 -13.33 0.21 3.77
C LEU A 250 -13.68 -0.43 2.43
N SER A 251 -14.73 -1.25 2.39
CA SER A 251 -15.21 -1.85 1.14
C SER A 251 -15.87 -0.83 0.23
N VAL A 252 -16.67 0.10 0.76
CA VAL A 252 -17.21 1.23 -0.01
C VAL A 252 -16.07 2.08 -0.58
N PHE A 253 -15.04 2.34 0.21
CA PHE A 253 -13.83 3.03 -0.24
C PHE A 253 -13.14 2.26 -1.39
N GLY A 254 -12.92 0.96 -1.21
CA GLY A 254 -12.30 0.10 -2.22
C GLY A 254 -13.10 0.02 -3.53
N ILE A 255 -14.43 -0.16 -3.45
CA ILE A 255 -15.32 -0.19 -4.63
C ILE A 255 -15.30 1.15 -5.35
N SER A 256 -15.45 2.26 -4.61
CA SER A 256 -15.42 3.61 -5.19
C SER A 256 -14.09 3.87 -5.89
N GLY A 257 -12.97 3.49 -5.27
CA GLY A 257 -11.63 3.62 -5.85
C GLY A 257 -11.45 2.78 -7.12
N ALA A 258 -11.91 1.52 -7.11
CA ALA A 258 -11.85 0.65 -8.28
C ALA A 258 -12.66 1.22 -9.46
N LEU A 259 -13.86 1.75 -9.20
CA LEU A 259 -14.69 2.40 -10.21
C LEU A 259 -14.03 3.68 -10.75
N ALA A 260 -13.48 4.52 -9.89
CA ALA A 260 -12.76 5.73 -10.31
C ALA A 260 -11.55 5.40 -11.19
N GLN A 261 -10.73 4.43 -10.77
CA GLN A 261 -9.56 3.98 -11.55
C GLN A 261 -9.97 3.40 -12.92
N ALA A 262 -11.01 2.58 -12.97
CA ALA A 262 -11.45 1.93 -14.20
C ALA A 262 -12.10 2.90 -15.20
N PHE A 263 -12.89 3.84 -14.72
CA PHE A 263 -13.78 4.62 -15.57
C PHE A 263 -13.45 6.11 -15.67
N LEU A 264 -12.69 6.69 -14.72
CA LEU A 264 -12.47 8.13 -14.68
C LEU A 264 -11.06 8.56 -15.10
N VAL A 265 -10.02 7.82 -14.74
CA VAL A 265 -8.63 8.22 -15.03
C VAL A 265 -8.42 8.45 -16.53
N GLY A 266 -8.77 7.47 -17.37
CA GLY A 266 -8.57 7.58 -18.82
C GLY A 266 -9.34 8.74 -19.48
N PRO A 267 -10.66 8.88 -19.26
CA PRO A 267 -11.43 10.01 -19.80
C PRO A 267 -10.96 11.38 -19.32
N LEU A 268 -10.62 11.52 -18.04
CA LEU A 268 -10.13 12.79 -17.48
C LEU A 268 -8.77 13.17 -18.08
N SER A 269 -7.82 12.23 -18.15
CA SER A 269 -6.50 12.49 -18.73
C SER A 269 -6.62 12.85 -20.23
N ARG A 270 -7.52 12.20 -20.98
CA ARG A 270 -7.77 12.57 -22.39
C ARG A 270 -8.37 13.94 -22.56
N ARG A 271 -9.27 14.38 -21.65
CA ARG A 271 -10.01 15.64 -21.79
C ARG A 271 -9.25 16.84 -21.22
N PHE A 272 -8.56 16.67 -20.09
CA PHE A 272 -7.93 17.74 -19.33
C PHE A 272 -6.41 17.65 -19.29
N GLY A 273 -5.82 16.61 -19.91
CA GLY A 273 -4.42 16.27 -19.77
C GLY A 273 -4.07 15.78 -18.37
N ASP A 274 -2.83 15.35 -18.17
CA ASP A 274 -2.39 14.79 -16.90
C ASP A 274 -2.34 15.85 -15.79
N LEU A 275 -1.92 17.09 -16.11
CA LEU A 275 -1.91 18.19 -15.14
C LEU A 275 -3.34 18.56 -14.70
N GLY A 276 -4.28 18.67 -15.64
CA GLY A 276 -5.68 18.94 -15.30
C GLY A 276 -6.29 17.83 -14.46
N THR A 277 -5.99 16.57 -14.77
CA THR A 277 -6.44 15.40 -13.99
C THR A 277 -5.84 15.41 -12.59
N LEU A 278 -4.55 15.73 -12.44
CA LEU A 278 -3.90 15.92 -11.15
C LEU A 278 -4.61 16.99 -10.30
N MET A 279 -4.90 18.16 -10.89
CA MET A 279 -5.56 19.25 -10.16
C MET A 279 -6.99 18.90 -9.74
N ILE A 280 -7.74 18.22 -10.60
CA ILE A 280 -9.08 17.71 -10.28
C ILE A 280 -9.00 16.74 -9.11
N GLY A 281 -8.05 15.80 -9.13
CA GLY A 281 -7.86 14.85 -8.05
C GLY A 281 -7.50 15.54 -6.73
N VAL A 282 -6.55 16.49 -6.74
CA VAL A 282 -6.18 17.27 -5.55
C VAL A 282 -7.36 18.06 -4.99
N PHE A 283 -8.18 18.64 -5.84
CA PHE A 283 -9.38 19.36 -5.41
C PHE A 283 -10.35 18.43 -4.67
N PHE A 284 -10.66 17.26 -5.25
CA PHE A 284 -11.55 16.29 -4.61
C PHE A 284 -10.97 15.67 -3.36
N ASP A 285 -9.66 15.38 -3.31
CA ASP A 285 -8.99 14.93 -2.10
C ASP A 285 -9.06 16.00 -1.00
N THR A 286 -8.73 17.26 -1.31
CA THR A 286 -8.80 18.35 -0.34
C THR A 286 -10.22 18.52 0.21
N LEU A 287 -11.23 18.41 -0.67
CA LEU A 287 -12.64 18.44 -0.29
C LEU A 287 -13.00 17.23 0.60
N ALA A 288 -12.53 16.03 0.28
CA ALA A 288 -12.76 14.82 1.07
C ALA A 288 -12.15 14.94 2.47
N TYR A 289 -10.90 15.39 2.56
CA TYR A 289 -10.23 15.64 3.84
C TYR A 289 -10.95 16.72 4.66
N GLY A 290 -11.33 17.84 4.03
CA GLY A 290 -12.13 18.88 4.69
C GLY A 290 -13.48 18.35 5.17
N SER A 291 -14.20 17.63 4.33
CA SER A 291 -15.48 17.01 4.70
C SER A 291 -15.35 16.03 5.86
N MET A 292 -14.29 15.19 5.84
CA MET A 292 -14.05 14.23 6.91
C MET A 292 -13.70 14.91 8.24
N ALA A 293 -12.98 16.04 8.21
CA ALA A 293 -12.63 16.79 9.41
C ALA A 293 -13.90 17.25 10.18
N PHE A 294 -14.94 17.66 9.45
CA PHE A 294 -16.19 18.16 10.04
C PHE A 294 -17.30 17.09 10.12
N ALA A 295 -17.07 15.88 9.63
CA ALA A 295 -18.03 14.79 9.70
C ALA A 295 -18.39 14.47 11.15
N ASN A 296 -19.69 14.42 11.46
CA ASN A 296 -20.20 14.16 12.82
C ASN A 296 -21.29 13.08 12.86
N GLN A 297 -21.69 12.57 11.71
CA GLN A 297 -22.67 11.51 11.57
C GLN A 297 -22.04 10.30 10.85
N SER A 298 -22.41 9.09 11.26
CA SER A 298 -21.86 7.84 10.72
C SER A 298 -21.97 7.73 9.17
N TRP A 299 -23.12 8.14 8.61
CA TRP A 299 -23.33 8.11 7.15
C TRP A 299 -22.38 9.02 6.36
N MET A 300 -21.88 10.12 6.99
CA MET A 300 -20.93 11.03 6.34
C MET A 300 -19.62 10.33 6.01
N GLY A 301 -19.15 9.44 6.89
CA GLY A 301 -17.95 8.63 6.64
C GLY A 301 -18.08 7.78 5.37
N TYR A 302 -19.25 7.19 5.13
CA TYR A 302 -19.51 6.46 3.87
C TYR A 302 -19.63 7.41 2.67
N ALA A 303 -20.29 8.55 2.84
CA ALA A 303 -20.51 9.53 1.77
C ALA A 303 -19.21 10.20 1.28
N VAL A 304 -18.19 10.28 2.14
CA VAL A 304 -16.87 10.86 1.77
C VAL A 304 -16.03 9.88 0.93
N ALA A 305 -16.27 8.57 1.01
CA ALA A 305 -15.50 7.58 0.27
C ALA A 305 -15.45 7.81 -1.26
N PRO A 306 -16.56 8.16 -1.94
CA PRO A 306 -16.52 8.55 -3.35
C PRO A 306 -15.68 9.81 -3.64
N LEU A 307 -15.61 10.77 -2.72
CA LEU A 307 -14.76 11.95 -2.89
C LEU A 307 -13.28 11.57 -2.87
N PHE A 308 -12.85 10.73 -1.93
CA PHE A 308 -11.51 10.15 -1.91
C PHE A 308 -11.22 9.35 -3.18
N ALA A 309 -12.20 8.63 -3.70
CA ALA A 309 -12.04 7.88 -4.94
C ALA A 309 -11.81 8.80 -6.15
N LEU A 310 -12.53 9.94 -6.21
CA LEU A 310 -12.28 10.99 -7.20
C LEU A 310 -10.90 11.64 -6.99
N GLY A 311 -10.47 11.82 -5.75
CA GLY A 311 -9.12 12.27 -5.42
C GLY A 311 -8.04 11.33 -5.93
N GLY A 312 -8.28 10.04 -5.81
CA GLY A 312 -7.34 8.98 -6.22
C GLY A 312 -6.93 8.98 -7.69
N VAL A 313 -7.59 9.77 -8.57
CA VAL A 313 -7.16 9.95 -9.97
C VAL A 313 -5.89 10.79 -10.08
N ALA A 314 -5.52 11.54 -9.03
CA ALA A 314 -4.33 12.39 -9.01
C ALA A 314 -3.03 11.59 -9.11
N MET A 315 -2.93 10.44 -8.43
CA MET A 315 -1.70 9.68 -8.36
C MET A 315 -1.25 9.10 -9.71
N PRO A 316 -2.11 8.43 -10.51
CA PRO A 316 -1.76 8.01 -11.87
C PRO A 316 -1.37 9.17 -12.78
N ALA A 317 -2.06 10.31 -12.68
CA ALA A 317 -1.74 11.50 -13.47
C ALA A 317 -0.37 12.09 -13.08
N LEU A 318 -0.06 12.17 -11.78
CA LEU A 318 1.24 12.59 -11.29
C LEU A 318 2.36 11.64 -11.74
N GLN A 319 2.12 10.33 -11.67
CA GLN A 319 3.08 9.34 -12.14
C GLN A 319 3.36 9.48 -13.64
N SER A 320 2.34 9.72 -14.46
CA SER A 320 2.50 10.02 -15.89
C SER A 320 3.33 11.27 -16.12
N LEU A 321 3.07 12.36 -15.37
CA LEU A 321 3.84 13.60 -15.47
C LEU A 321 5.31 13.42 -15.07
N VAL A 322 5.61 12.66 -14.03
CA VAL A 322 6.98 12.38 -13.59
C VAL A 322 7.72 11.54 -14.63
N THR A 323 7.09 10.47 -15.13
CA THR A 323 7.70 9.56 -16.09
C THR A 323 7.96 10.23 -17.44
N SER A 324 7.14 11.18 -17.86
CA SER A 324 7.34 11.94 -19.12
C SER A 324 8.54 12.88 -19.09
N ARG A 325 9.18 13.09 -17.94
CA ARG A 325 10.33 14.00 -17.78
C ARG A 325 11.70 13.33 -17.91
N VAL A 326 11.74 12.03 -18.03
CA VAL A 326 12.96 11.24 -18.19
C VAL A 326 12.94 10.44 -19.49
N SER A 327 14.12 10.15 -20.02
CA SER A 327 14.28 9.31 -21.20
C SER A 327 13.99 7.84 -20.89
N ASP A 328 13.74 7.03 -21.94
CA ASP A 328 13.35 5.62 -21.81
C ASP A 328 14.40 4.78 -21.08
N ASP A 329 15.69 5.09 -21.26
CA ASP A 329 16.82 4.42 -20.59
C ASP A 329 16.90 4.70 -19.08
N GLN A 330 16.28 5.80 -18.60
CA GLN A 330 16.27 6.23 -17.20
C GLN A 330 14.98 5.83 -16.46
N GLN A 331 13.96 5.31 -17.17
CA GLN A 331 12.67 4.94 -16.57
C GLN A 331 12.82 3.94 -15.42
N GLY A 332 13.70 2.94 -15.57
CA GLY A 332 13.94 1.94 -14.52
C GLY A 332 14.50 2.56 -13.23
N GLN A 333 15.44 3.50 -13.35
CA GLN A 333 16.01 4.21 -12.21
C GLN A 333 14.98 5.11 -11.53
N LEU A 334 14.19 5.85 -12.33
CA LEU A 334 13.10 6.67 -11.81
C LEU A 334 12.08 5.83 -11.02
N GLN A 335 11.61 4.70 -11.58
CA GLN A 335 10.66 3.82 -10.88
C GLN A 335 11.24 3.30 -9.56
N GLY A 336 12.54 3.00 -9.54
CA GLY A 336 13.24 2.64 -8.30
C GLY A 336 13.23 3.77 -7.26
N VAL A 337 13.44 5.03 -7.69
CA VAL A 337 13.35 6.22 -6.81
C VAL A 337 11.95 6.37 -6.25
N LEU A 338 10.93 6.35 -7.11
CA LEU A 338 9.54 6.52 -6.70
C LEU A 338 9.10 5.42 -5.72
N ALA A 339 9.46 4.16 -5.99
CA ALA A 339 9.19 3.03 -5.10
C ALA A 339 9.88 3.19 -3.73
N SER A 340 11.15 3.60 -3.70
CA SER A 340 11.89 3.85 -2.46
C SER A 340 11.26 4.97 -1.64
N LEU A 341 10.86 6.06 -2.28
CA LEU A 341 10.22 7.20 -1.62
C LEU A 341 8.83 6.84 -1.07
N MET A 342 8.03 6.08 -1.81
CA MET A 342 6.73 5.61 -1.31
C MET A 342 6.88 4.64 -0.14
N SER A 343 7.90 3.78 -0.17
CA SER A 343 8.21 2.90 0.96
C SER A 343 8.63 3.70 2.21
N LEU A 344 9.47 4.74 2.04
CA LEU A 344 9.84 5.63 3.15
C LEU A 344 8.62 6.42 3.67
N ALA A 345 7.75 6.90 2.78
CA ALA A 345 6.49 7.52 3.19
C ALA A 345 5.62 6.52 3.97
N GLY A 346 5.52 5.27 3.52
CA GLY A 346 4.80 4.20 4.22
C GLY A 346 5.37 3.85 5.60
N ILE A 347 6.65 4.11 5.86
CA ILE A 347 7.29 3.95 7.17
C ILE A 347 6.99 5.15 8.08
N VAL A 348 7.19 6.37 7.55
CA VAL A 348 7.15 7.61 8.34
C VAL A 348 5.70 8.05 8.59
N ALA A 349 4.84 7.94 7.59
CA ALA A 349 3.48 8.47 7.68
C ALA A 349 2.64 7.84 8.79
N PRO A 350 2.60 6.51 9.03
CA PRO A 350 1.83 5.94 10.14
C PRO A 350 2.24 6.48 11.50
N VAL A 351 3.55 6.65 11.73
CA VAL A 351 4.10 7.17 13.00
C VAL A 351 3.69 8.63 13.19
N LEU A 352 3.90 9.47 12.18
CA LEU A 352 3.53 10.89 12.25
C LEU A 352 2.01 11.06 12.39
N THR A 353 1.24 10.31 11.61
CA THR A 353 -0.22 10.41 11.58
C THR A 353 -0.82 10.00 12.93
N THR A 354 -0.36 8.89 13.51
CA THR A 354 -0.81 8.45 14.84
C THR A 354 -0.38 9.43 15.92
N ALA A 355 0.87 9.93 15.89
CA ALA A 355 1.35 10.93 16.84
C ALA A 355 0.50 12.21 16.79
N VAL A 356 0.20 12.74 15.60
CA VAL A 356 -0.69 13.92 15.45
C VAL A 356 -2.10 13.61 15.93
N PHE A 357 -2.67 12.48 15.53
CA PHE A 357 -4.03 12.11 15.94
C PHE A 357 -4.16 12.01 17.45
N PHE A 358 -3.31 11.24 18.12
CA PHE A 358 -3.41 11.05 19.57
C PHE A 358 -3.07 12.31 20.39
N SER A 359 -2.19 13.17 19.89
CA SER A 359 -1.88 14.45 20.57
C SER A 359 -2.97 15.52 20.40
N THR A 360 -3.78 15.45 19.34
CA THR A 360 -4.77 16.50 19.02
C THR A 360 -6.20 16.07 19.21
N LYS A 361 -6.52 14.79 19.32
CA LYS A 361 -7.90 14.28 19.39
C LYS A 361 -8.70 14.82 20.58
N SER A 362 -8.05 15.13 21.71
CA SER A 362 -8.67 15.74 22.87
C SER A 362 -9.08 17.20 22.66
N LEU A 363 -8.40 17.91 21.76
CA LEU A 363 -8.75 19.28 21.37
C LEU A 363 -9.82 19.24 20.27
N TRP A 364 -9.56 18.52 19.21
CA TRP A 364 -10.48 18.31 18.12
C TRP A 364 -10.06 17.13 17.25
N ILE A 365 -10.91 16.14 17.18
CA ILE A 365 -10.63 14.86 16.50
C ILE A 365 -10.43 15.02 14.98
N GLY A 366 -11.00 16.07 14.37
CA GLY A 366 -10.87 16.37 12.93
C GLY A 366 -9.51 16.93 12.51
N THR A 367 -8.64 17.31 13.46
CA THR A 367 -7.36 17.99 13.17
C THR A 367 -6.50 17.25 12.17
N ILE A 368 -6.39 15.93 12.29
CA ILE A 368 -5.55 15.12 11.38
C ILE A 368 -5.98 15.22 9.91
N TRP A 369 -7.28 15.31 9.66
CA TRP A 369 -7.80 15.48 8.31
C TRP A 369 -7.47 16.86 7.75
N LEU A 370 -7.54 17.92 8.57
CA LEU A 370 -7.10 19.26 8.14
C LEU A 370 -5.60 19.33 7.86
N VAL A 371 -4.79 18.57 8.59
CA VAL A 371 -3.35 18.46 8.28
C VAL A 371 -3.16 17.90 6.87
N GLY A 372 -3.89 16.86 6.49
CA GLY A 372 -3.85 16.31 5.12
C GLY A 372 -4.28 17.33 4.06
N ALA A 373 -5.40 18.03 4.29
CA ALA A 373 -5.86 19.08 3.39
C ALA A 373 -4.84 20.23 3.27
N ALA A 374 -4.25 20.65 4.39
CA ALA A 374 -3.23 21.70 4.40
C ALA A 374 -1.96 21.30 3.64
N LEU A 375 -1.52 20.06 3.75
CA LEU A 375 -0.35 19.57 3.01
C LEU A 375 -0.60 19.61 1.49
N TYR A 376 -1.80 19.26 1.01
CA TYR A 376 -2.15 19.41 -0.40
C TYR A 376 -2.16 20.87 -0.85
N LEU A 377 -2.74 21.78 -0.04
CA LEU A 377 -2.76 23.21 -0.33
C LEU A 377 -1.35 23.81 -0.34
N LEU A 378 -0.49 23.42 0.60
CA LEU A 378 0.91 23.85 0.65
C LEU A 378 1.75 23.31 -0.51
N ALA A 379 1.43 22.12 -1.03
CA ALA A 379 2.08 21.55 -2.20
C ALA A 379 1.58 22.16 -3.53
N SER A 380 0.40 22.80 -3.53
CA SER A 380 -0.23 23.31 -4.76
C SER A 380 0.63 24.32 -5.57
N PRO A 381 1.45 25.20 -5.00
CA PRO A 381 2.33 26.07 -5.79
C PRO A 381 3.37 25.29 -6.61
N LEU A 382 3.77 24.10 -6.13
CA LEU A 382 4.70 23.25 -6.87
C LEU A 382 4.10 22.72 -8.18
N PHE A 383 2.76 22.68 -8.31
CA PHE A 383 2.10 22.27 -9.55
C PHE A 383 2.35 23.26 -10.70
N ALA A 384 2.58 24.54 -10.39
CA ALA A 384 2.96 25.55 -11.39
C ALA A 384 4.32 25.22 -12.02
N THR A 385 5.25 24.62 -11.26
CA THR A 385 6.56 24.18 -11.77
C THR A 385 6.45 22.94 -12.67
N VAL A 386 5.37 22.17 -12.51
CA VAL A 386 5.07 20.98 -13.32
C VAL A 386 4.63 21.37 -14.74
N SER A 387 3.97 22.53 -14.89
CA SER A 387 3.47 23.03 -16.16
C SER A 387 4.53 23.70 -17.05
N ALA A 388 5.75 23.94 -16.55
CA ALA A 388 6.80 24.51 -17.37
C ALA A 388 7.16 23.56 -18.56
N PRO A 389 7.20 24.07 -19.80
CA PRO A 389 7.57 23.25 -20.95
C PRO A 389 8.98 22.69 -20.78
N LYS A 390 9.25 21.51 -21.38
CA LYS A 390 10.60 20.97 -21.52
C LYS A 390 11.50 22.13 -21.99
N THR A 391 12.43 22.56 -21.17
CA THR A 391 13.55 23.37 -21.67
C THR A 391 14.28 22.42 -22.61
N GLU A 392 14.13 22.62 -23.91
CA GLU A 392 14.96 21.96 -24.90
C GLU A 392 16.42 22.19 -24.43
N ALA A 393 17.08 21.09 -24.07
CA ALA A 393 18.52 21.15 -23.87
C ALA A 393 19.09 21.65 -25.21
N ASN A 394 19.57 22.89 -25.21
CA ASN A 394 20.39 23.41 -26.30
C ASN A 394 21.55 22.43 -26.47
N ASP A 395 21.45 21.57 -27.48
CA ASP A 395 22.60 20.94 -28.10
C ASP A 395 23.39 22.04 -28.77
N GLY A 396 24.38 22.55 -28.05
CA GLY A 396 25.43 23.43 -28.52
C GLY A 396 26.76 22.72 -28.40
#